data_f7d7f2cef61c89462751d8db1f4b550f
#
_entry.id   f7d7f2cef61c89462751d8db1f4b550f
#
_cell.length_a   1.000
_cell.length_b   1.000
_cell.length_c   1.000
_cell.angle_alpha   90.00
_cell.angle_beta   90.00
_cell.angle_gamma   90.00
#
_symmetry.space_group_name_H-M   'P 1'
#
loop_
_entity.id
_entity.type
_entity.pdbx_description
1 polymer ?
#
loop_
_entity_poly.entity_id
_entity_poly.type
_entity_poly.pdbx_seq_one_letter_code
_entity_poly.pdbx_strand_id
1 'polypeptide(L)'
;MSKNRVLVTGADGFIGSQLVEVLVRQGFKVRAFVYYNSFNSWGWLDKCAADVKGEFEVFAGDIRDPYGVKEAMKNCEAVLHLAALIAIPYSYHSPDTYVDTNIKGTLNVLQAARELGVNRIIHTSTSEVYGTARFVPITENHPLQGQSPYSATKIAADQLAYAFYSSFDLPVVTVRPFNTYGPRQSARAVIPTIITQIANEARSIKLGALAPTRDFTFVQDTVSVSYTHLTLPTKRIV
;
A
#
# COMPACT_ATOMS: atom_id res chain seq x y z
N MET A 1 8.24 25.41 10.38
CA MET A 1 6.90 25.38 9.78
C MET A 1 6.31 24.00 10.05
N SER A 2 5.11 23.92 10.62
CA SER A 2 4.41 22.63 10.83
C SER A 2 4.16 22.00 9.44
N LYS A 3 4.70 20.78 9.20
CA LYS A 3 4.40 20.05 7.98
C LYS A 3 2.92 19.67 7.95
N ASN A 4 2.38 19.60 6.76
CA ASN A 4 0.96 19.40 6.49
C ASN A 4 0.48 18.01 6.94
N ARG A 5 -0.82 17.87 7.18
CA ARG A 5 -1.41 16.58 7.55
C ARG A 5 -1.50 15.66 6.35
N VAL A 6 -1.10 14.41 6.55
CA VAL A 6 -1.18 13.34 5.55
C VAL A 6 -2.00 12.18 6.07
N LEU A 7 -2.81 11.57 5.18
CA LEU A 7 -3.54 10.34 5.45
C LEU A 7 -2.74 9.14 4.93
N VAL A 8 -2.56 8.13 5.76
CA VAL A 8 -1.99 6.83 5.35
C VAL A 8 -3.07 5.77 5.52
N THR A 9 -3.59 5.21 4.44
CA THR A 9 -4.53 4.07 4.52
C THR A 9 -3.77 2.75 4.53
N GLY A 10 -4.30 1.72 5.23
CA GLY A 10 -3.57 0.49 5.47
C GLY A 10 -2.36 0.68 6.38
N ALA A 11 -2.47 1.67 7.27
CA ALA A 11 -1.41 2.05 8.20
C ALA A 11 -1.08 0.96 9.23
N ASP A 12 -2.03 0.07 9.51
CA ASP A 12 -1.89 -1.11 10.38
C ASP A 12 -1.07 -2.25 9.77
N GLY A 13 -0.81 -2.18 8.45
CA GLY A 13 -0.11 -3.20 7.69
C GLY A 13 1.42 -3.14 7.78
N PHE A 14 2.08 -4.08 7.08
CA PHE A 14 3.53 -4.22 7.02
C PHE A 14 4.24 -2.93 6.53
N ILE A 15 3.96 -2.49 5.30
CA ILE A 15 4.59 -1.30 4.71
C ILE A 15 4.02 -0.03 5.37
N GLY A 16 2.69 0.03 5.57
CA GLY A 16 2.01 1.20 6.09
C GLY A 16 2.49 1.64 7.46
N SER A 17 2.72 0.69 8.38
CA SER A 17 3.20 1.02 9.73
C SER A 17 4.61 1.60 9.73
N GLN A 18 5.49 1.14 8.84
CA GLN A 18 6.84 1.71 8.71
C GLN A 18 6.81 3.07 8.02
N LEU A 19 5.91 3.26 7.06
CA LEU A 19 5.70 4.55 6.42
C LEU A 19 5.19 5.61 7.42
N VAL A 20 4.25 5.24 8.32
CA VAL A 20 3.81 6.12 9.41
C VAL A 20 5.00 6.55 10.28
N GLU A 21 5.86 5.61 10.69
CA GLU A 21 7.04 5.96 11.50
C GLU A 21 7.98 6.94 10.78
N VAL A 22 8.24 6.70 9.50
CA VAL A 22 9.10 7.59 8.71
C VAL A 22 8.46 8.98 8.58
N LEU A 23 7.18 9.07 8.26
CA LEU A 23 6.49 10.35 8.10
C LEU A 23 6.45 11.17 9.40
N VAL A 24 6.20 10.52 10.55
CA VAL A 24 6.25 11.15 11.86
C VAL A 24 7.64 11.71 12.14
N ARG A 25 8.70 10.90 11.96
CA ARG A 25 10.10 11.35 12.16
C ARG A 25 10.49 12.48 11.20
N GLN A 26 9.88 12.55 10.04
CA GLN A 26 10.05 13.65 9.11
C GLN A 26 9.19 14.88 9.46
N GLY A 27 8.44 14.85 10.56
CA GLY A 27 7.67 15.96 11.11
C GLY A 27 6.31 16.19 10.43
N PHE A 28 5.76 15.21 9.70
CA PHE A 28 4.38 15.29 9.21
C PHE A 28 3.38 15.01 10.32
N LYS A 29 2.21 15.66 10.25
CA LYS A 29 1.04 15.28 11.06
C LYS A 29 0.36 14.11 10.35
N VAL A 30 0.54 12.90 10.88
CA VAL A 30 0.02 11.69 10.25
C VAL A 30 -1.34 11.32 10.82
N ARG A 31 -2.31 11.07 9.95
CA ARG A 31 -3.54 10.34 10.28
C ARG A 31 -3.41 8.93 9.72
N ALA A 32 -3.37 7.95 10.59
CA ALA A 32 -3.27 6.54 10.29
C ALA A 32 -4.67 5.95 10.17
N PHE A 33 -5.11 5.62 8.94
CA PHE A 33 -6.37 4.92 8.70
C PHE A 33 -6.10 3.42 8.81
N VAL A 34 -6.67 2.82 9.85
CA VAL A 34 -6.52 1.40 10.19
C VAL A 34 -7.84 0.65 10.00
N TYR A 35 -7.77 -0.64 9.70
CA TYR A 35 -8.98 -1.45 9.58
C TYR A 35 -9.65 -1.64 10.95
N TYR A 36 -10.94 -1.29 11.04
CA TYR A 36 -11.71 -1.49 12.26
C TYR A 36 -11.81 -2.98 12.63
N ASN A 37 -11.54 -3.31 13.86
CA ASN A 37 -11.72 -4.66 14.41
C ASN A 37 -12.18 -4.59 15.88
N SER A 38 -12.85 -5.66 16.34
CA SER A 38 -13.37 -5.77 17.72
C SER A 38 -12.31 -6.03 18.79
N PHE A 39 -11.04 -6.26 18.38
CA PHE A 39 -9.93 -6.55 19.30
C PHE A 39 -9.24 -5.28 19.81
N ASN A 40 -9.68 -4.11 19.39
CA ASN A 40 -9.04 -2.82 19.69
C ASN A 40 -7.53 -2.83 19.40
N SER A 41 -7.14 -3.42 18.25
CA SER A 41 -5.78 -3.50 17.78
C SER A 41 -5.59 -2.65 16.53
N TRP A 42 -4.48 -1.93 16.48
CA TRP A 42 -4.03 -1.17 15.33
C TRP A 42 -2.93 -1.90 14.56
N GLY A 43 -2.93 -3.23 14.62
CA GLY A 43 -1.99 -4.08 13.90
C GLY A 43 -0.52 -3.78 14.28
N TRP A 44 0.32 -3.55 13.29
CA TRP A 44 1.74 -3.26 13.55
C TRP A 44 2.00 -1.90 14.21
N LEU A 45 1.05 -0.97 14.18
CA LEU A 45 1.18 0.31 14.91
C LEU A 45 1.18 0.14 16.43
N ASP A 46 0.60 -0.94 16.96
CA ASP A 46 0.67 -1.27 18.40
C ASP A 46 2.13 -1.50 18.86
N LYS A 47 3.01 -1.87 17.91
CA LYS A 47 4.43 -2.17 18.11
C LYS A 47 5.35 -1.15 17.44
N CYS A 48 4.87 0.06 17.15
CA CYS A 48 5.70 1.12 16.60
C CYS A 48 6.77 1.55 17.61
N ALA A 49 7.82 2.19 17.11
CA ALA A 49 8.91 2.68 17.94
C ALA A 49 8.42 3.70 18.99
N ALA A 50 9.05 3.72 20.16
CA ALA A 50 8.61 4.54 21.29
C ALA A 50 8.62 6.05 21.00
N ASP A 51 9.53 6.50 20.13
CA ASP A 51 9.63 7.90 19.68
C ASP A 51 8.52 8.32 18.73
N VAL A 52 7.74 7.36 18.21
CA VAL A 52 6.63 7.61 17.28
C VAL A 52 5.28 7.36 17.94
N LYS A 53 5.26 6.57 19.02
CA LYS A 53 4.03 6.18 19.70
C LYS A 53 3.32 7.38 20.29
N GLY A 54 2.08 7.63 19.84
CA GLY A 54 1.29 8.78 20.27
C GLY A 54 1.48 10.05 19.43
N GLU A 55 2.42 10.05 18.47
CA GLU A 55 2.71 11.19 17.59
C GLU A 55 1.88 11.19 16.30
N PHE A 56 0.91 10.29 16.17
CA PHE A 56 -0.01 10.22 15.04
C PHE A 56 -1.46 10.03 15.51
N GLU A 57 -2.39 10.50 14.71
CA GLU A 57 -3.83 10.32 14.92
C GLU A 57 -4.27 8.99 14.30
N VAL A 58 -5.04 8.18 15.04
CA VAL A 58 -5.62 6.94 14.50
C VAL A 58 -7.08 7.17 14.12
N PHE A 59 -7.45 6.75 12.91
CA PHE A 59 -8.81 6.69 12.44
C PHE A 59 -9.14 5.24 12.08
N ALA A 60 -9.99 4.58 12.86
CA ALA A 60 -10.43 3.22 12.58
C ALA A 60 -11.66 3.23 11.66
N GLY A 61 -11.58 2.49 10.55
CA GLY A 61 -12.65 2.46 9.54
C GLY A 61 -12.47 1.34 8.53
N ASP A 62 -13.32 1.36 7.50
CA ASP A 62 -13.26 0.42 6.38
C ASP A 62 -13.08 1.21 5.08
N ILE A 63 -12.11 0.82 4.26
CA ILE A 63 -11.84 1.49 2.99
C ILE A 63 -13.01 1.39 2.00
N ARG A 64 -13.90 0.43 2.21
CA ARG A 64 -15.12 0.22 1.41
C ARG A 64 -16.23 1.20 1.77
N ASP A 65 -16.14 1.88 2.91
CA ASP A 65 -17.07 2.91 3.33
C ASP A 65 -16.67 4.28 2.79
N PRO A 66 -17.38 4.84 1.78
CA PRO A 66 -17.03 6.13 1.20
C PRO A 66 -17.16 7.30 2.18
N TYR A 67 -18.07 7.21 3.15
CA TYR A 67 -18.26 8.27 4.15
C TYR A 67 -17.11 8.30 5.17
N GLY A 68 -16.73 7.14 5.68
CA GLY A 68 -15.60 7.00 6.59
C GLY A 68 -14.28 7.43 5.94
N VAL A 69 -14.06 7.05 4.67
CA VAL A 69 -12.88 7.47 3.89
C VAL A 69 -12.83 8.99 3.73
N LYS A 70 -13.97 9.61 3.36
CA LYS A 70 -14.04 11.06 3.20
C LYS A 70 -13.83 11.78 4.53
N GLU A 71 -14.39 11.28 5.63
CA GLU A 71 -14.20 11.87 6.97
C GLU A 71 -12.73 11.78 7.40
N ALA A 72 -12.12 10.61 7.23
CA ALA A 72 -10.69 10.41 7.52
C ALA A 72 -9.76 11.34 6.71
N MET A 73 -10.16 11.72 5.50
CA MET A 73 -9.36 12.55 4.61
C MET A 73 -9.52 14.06 4.86
N LYS A 74 -10.51 14.50 5.62
CA LYS A 74 -10.70 15.93 5.91
C LYS A 74 -9.44 16.57 6.49
N ASN A 75 -9.10 17.75 5.96
CA ASN A 75 -7.93 18.53 6.35
C ASN A 75 -6.58 17.82 6.11
N CYS A 76 -6.54 16.81 5.25
CA CYS A 76 -5.31 16.19 4.78
C CYS A 76 -4.92 16.80 3.42
N GLU A 77 -3.66 17.16 3.26
CA GLU A 77 -3.14 17.71 2.01
C GLU A 77 -2.65 16.62 1.04
N ALA A 78 -2.32 15.46 1.58
CA ALA A 78 -1.90 14.33 0.78
C ALA A 78 -2.43 13.00 1.35
N VAL A 79 -2.52 12.00 0.46
CA VAL A 79 -2.94 10.65 0.80
C VAL A 79 -1.91 9.65 0.26
N LEU A 80 -1.44 8.75 1.15
CA LEU A 80 -0.68 7.57 0.76
C LEU A 80 -1.62 6.36 0.92
N HIS A 81 -2.06 5.84 -0.23
CA HIS A 81 -3.07 4.79 -0.26
C HIS A 81 -2.44 3.41 -0.40
N LEU A 82 -2.38 2.67 0.75
CA LEU A 82 -1.83 1.32 0.83
C LEU A 82 -2.88 0.27 1.22
N ALA A 83 -4.07 0.68 1.66
CA ALA A 83 -5.13 -0.26 2.04
C ALA A 83 -5.52 -1.16 0.87
N ALA A 84 -5.28 -2.46 1.01
CA ALA A 84 -5.59 -3.47 0.00
C ALA A 84 -5.59 -4.88 0.61
N LEU A 85 -6.34 -5.79 0.02
CA LEU A 85 -6.13 -7.21 0.19
C LEU A 85 -5.04 -7.67 -0.80
N ILE A 86 -4.00 -8.36 -0.31
CA ILE A 86 -2.79 -8.65 -1.10
C ILE A 86 -2.47 -10.14 -1.28
N ALA A 87 -3.05 -11.04 -0.48
CA ALA A 87 -2.70 -12.45 -0.48
C ALA A 87 -3.24 -13.15 -1.74
N ILE A 88 -2.38 -13.43 -2.73
CA ILE A 88 -2.76 -14.11 -3.99
C ILE A 88 -3.56 -15.40 -3.72
N PRO A 89 -3.12 -16.34 -2.84
CA PRO A 89 -3.89 -17.56 -2.60
C PRO A 89 -5.31 -17.30 -2.08
N TYR A 90 -5.49 -16.29 -1.22
CA TYR A 90 -6.81 -15.95 -0.70
C TYR A 90 -7.70 -15.31 -1.78
N SER A 91 -7.14 -14.63 -2.77
CA SER A 91 -7.91 -14.04 -3.86
C SER A 91 -8.67 -15.07 -4.72
N TYR A 92 -8.21 -16.32 -4.74
CA TYR A 92 -8.92 -17.41 -5.42
C TYR A 92 -10.14 -17.92 -4.63
N HIS A 93 -10.14 -17.74 -3.30
CA HIS A 93 -11.25 -18.17 -2.46
C HIS A 93 -12.32 -17.08 -2.29
N SER A 94 -11.92 -15.83 -2.30
CA SER A 94 -12.81 -14.70 -2.05
C SER A 94 -12.57 -13.53 -3.02
N PRO A 95 -12.70 -13.73 -4.34
CA PRO A 95 -12.40 -12.70 -5.32
C PRO A 95 -13.28 -11.46 -5.17
N ASP A 96 -14.53 -11.60 -4.76
CA ASP A 96 -15.48 -10.51 -4.57
C ASP A 96 -14.98 -9.51 -3.50
N THR A 97 -14.45 -9.99 -2.38
CA THR A 97 -13.87 -9.10 -1.35
C THR A 97 -12.64 -8.33 -1.86
N TYR A 98 -11.91 -8.89 -2.84
CA TYR A 98 -10.81 -8.17 -3.50
C TYR A 98 -11.33 -7.05 -4.41
N VAL A 99 -12.43 -7.28 -5.12
CA VAL A 99 -13.10 -6.24 -5.92
C VAL A 99 -13.57 -5.11 -5.02
N ASP A 100 -14.27 -5.43 -3.94
CA ASP A 100 -14.78 -4.43 -3.00
C ASP A 100 -13.67 -3.64 -2.32
N THR A 101 -12.61 -4.32 -1.86
CA THR A 101 -11.53 -3.66 -1.14
C THR A 101 -10.59 -2.91 -2.08
N ASN A 102 -10.09 -3.57 -3.14
CA ASN A 102 -9.03 -3.00 -3.96
C ASN A 102 -9.56 -2.06 -5.04
N ILE A 103 -10.73 -2.34 -5.63
CA ILE A 103 -11.29 -1.48 -6.68
C ILE A 103 -12.19 -0.41 -6.08
N LYS A 104 -13.26 -0.80 -5.37
CA LYS A 104 -14.18 0.17 -4.77
C LYS A 104 -13.51 1.01 -3.69
N GLY A 105 -12.66 0.40 -2.86
CA GLY A 105 -11.89 1.13 -1.86
C GLY A 105 -10.97 2.18 -2.49
N THR A 106 -10.28 1.86 -3.59
CA THR A 106 -9.48 2.85 -4.34
C THR A 106 -10.39 3.94 -4.95
N LEU A 107 -11.53 3.57 -5.52
CA LEU A 107 -12.51 4.54 -6.04
C LEU A 107 -12.96 5.52 -4.95
N ASN A 108 -13.28 5.03 -3.74
CA ASN A 108 -13.68 5.86 -2.61
C ASN A 108 -12.59 6.88 -2.24
N VAL A 109 -11.31 6.45 -2.23
CA VAL A 109 -10.17 7.34 -1.97
C VAL A 109 -10.04 8.41 -3.05
N LEU A 110 -10.13 8.03 -4.32
CA LEU A 110 -10.00 8.97 -5.45
C LEU A 110 -11.14 9.98 -5.48
N GLN A 111 -12.38 9.55 -5.24
CA GLN A 111 -13.54 10.46 -5.17
C GLN A 111 -13.43 11.42 -3.99
N ALA A 112 -13.12 10.92 -2.80
CA ALA A 112 -12.95 11.77 -1.63
C ALA A 112 -11.81 12.79 -1.82
N ALA A 113 -10.70 12.36 -2.40
CA ALA A 113 -9.56 13.25 -2.69
C ALA A 113 -9.92 14.35 -3.69
N ARG A 114 -10.69 14.01 -4.74
CA ARG A 114 -11.19 14.99 -5.71
C ARG A 114 -12.14 16.00 -5.05
N GLU A 115 -13.10 15.53 -4.27
CA GLU A 115 -14.08 16.38 -3.60
C GLU A 115 -13.46 17.31 -2.55
N LEU A 116 -12.41 16.88 -1.88
CA LEU A 116 -11.72 17.63 -0.83
C LEU A 116 -10.54 18.46 -1.36
N GLY A 117 -10.22 18.35 -2.65
CA GLY A 117 -9.12 19.10 -3.27
C GLY A 117 -7.74 18.70 -2.73
N VAL A 118 -7.50 17.39 -2.55
CA VAL A 118 -6.22 16.88 -2.06
C VAL A 118 -5.12 17.16 -3.07
N ASN A 119 -3.99 17.68 -2.61
CA ASN A 119 -2.87 18.14 -3.44
C ASN A 119 -1.97 17.02 -3.97
N ARG A 120 -2.02 15.82 -3.36
CA ARG A 120 -1.17 14.68 -3.75
C ARG A 120 -1.75 13.36 -3.30
N ILE A 121 -1.76 12.38 -4.21
CA ILE A 121 -2.15 11.01 -3.91
C ILE A 121 -1.02 10.09 -4.38
N ILE A 122 -0.53 9.25 -3.47
CA ILE A 122 0.38 8.16 -3.78
C ILE A 122 -0.42 6.87 -3.73
N HIS A 123 -0.77 6.34 -4.89
CA HIS A 123 -1.47 5.05 -5.01
C HIS A 123 -0.46 3.91 -5.07
N THR A 124 -0.46 3.05 -4.06
CA THR A 124 0.43 1.88 -4.02
C THR A 124 -0.19 0.71 -4.76
N SER A 125 0.38 0.37 -5.89
CA SER A 125 0.07 -0.81 -6.70
C SER A 125 1.03 -1.98 -6.39
N THR A 126 1.43 -2.73 -7.40
CA THR A 126 2.30 -3.91 -7.27
C THR A 126 2.95 -4.25 -8.60
N SER A 127 4.11 -4.91 -8.59
CA SER A 127 4.71 -5.51 -9.80
C SER A 127 3.88 -6.68 -10.37
N GLU A 128 2.99 -7.28 -9.59
CA GLU A 128 2.11 -8.38 -10.06
C GLU A 128 1.14 -7.94 -11.18
N VAL A 129 0.96 -6.63 -11.40
CA VAL A 129 0.19 -6.11 -12.54
C VAL A 129 0.84 -6.42 -13.88
N TYR A 130 2.15 -6.65 -13.92
CA TYR A 130 2.89 -6.96 -15.14
C TYR A 130 2.79 -8.43 -15.56
N GLY A 131 2.47 -9.34 -14.61
CA GLY A 131 2.45 -10.76 -14.83
C GLY A 131 3.84 -11.34 -15.14
N THR A 132 3.91 -12.34 -16.01
CA THR A 132 5.19 -12.90 -16.47
C THR A 132 5.94 -11.89 -17.35
N ALA A 133 7.19 -11.63 -17.00
CA ALA A 133 8.03 -10.69 -17.74
C ALA A 133 8.17 -11.07 -19.20
N ARG A 134 7.84 -10.17 -20.12
CA ARG A 134 8.08 -10.34 -21.57
C ARG A 134 9.45 -9.85 -21.97
N PHE A 135 10.02 -8.94 -21.21
CA PHE A 135 11.38 -8.41 -21.34
C PHE A 135 11.87 -7.95 -19.96
N VAL A 136 13.17 -7.89 -19.79
CA VAL A 136 13.84 -7.38 -18.60
C VAL A 136 14.92 -6.37 -19.01
N PRO A 137 15.12 -5.31 -18.22
CA PRO A 137 14.38 -4.95 -17.01
C PRO A 137 12.91 -4.61 -17.29
N ILE A 138 12.02 -4.89 -16.31
CA ILE A 138 10.62 -4.47 -16.40
C ILE A 138 10.58 -2.96 -16.15
N THR A 139 10.05 -2.21 -17.11
CA THR A 139 9.82 -0.77 -17.01
C THR A 139 8.33 -0.47 -16.86
N GLU A 140 7.97 0.80 -16.60
CA GLU A 140 6.57 1.22 -16.48
C GLU A 140 5.77 1.02 -17.79
N ASN A 141 6.44 0.92 -18.93
CA ASN A 141 5.83 0.65 -20.25
C ASN A 141 5.57 -0.84 -20.49
N HIS A 142 5.94 -1.73 -19.55
CA HIS A 142 5.65 -3.15 -19.69
C HIS A 142 4.14 -3.38 -19.72
N PRO A 143 3.61 -4.24 -20.61
CA PRO A 143 2.19 -4.56 -20.67
C PRO A 143 1.63 -5.06 -19.35
N LEU A 144 0.43 -4.60 -18.99
CA LEU A 144 -0.28 -5.07 -17.80
C LEU A 144 -0.99 -6.39 -18.14
N GLN A 145 -0.70 -7.45 -17.38
CA GLN A 145 -1.27 -8.78 -17.56
C GLN A 145 -1.50 -9.47 -16.21
N GLY A 146 -2.66 -9.26 -15.63
CA GLY A 146 -3.04 -9.89 -14.36
C GLY A 146 -3.19 -11.41 -14.50
N GLN A 147 -2.49 -12.16 -13.65
CA GLN A 147 -2.49 -13.63 -13.63
C GLN A 147 -3.19 -14.21 -12.39
N SER A 148 -3.86 -13.35 -11.60
CA SER A 148 -4.65 -13.73 -10.44
C SER A 148 -5.80 -12.73 -10.23
N PRO A 149 -6.86 -13.08 -9.49
CA PRO A 149 -7.89 -12.11 -9.10
C PRO A 149 -7.30 -10.89 -8.38
N TYR A 150 -6.29 -11.09 -7.51
CA TYR A 150 -5.55 -10.00 -6.88
C TYR A 150 -4.95 -9.04 -7.90
N SER A 151 -4.11 -9.53 -8.81
CA SER A 151 -3.44 -8.68 -9.80
C SER A 151 -4.44 -8.00 -10.75
N ALA A 152 -5.54 -8.69 -11.12
CA ALA A 152 -6.60 -8.09 -11.91
C ALA A 152 -7.26 -6.90 -11.19
N THR A 153 -7.53 -7.02 -9.87
CA THR A 153 -8.08 -5.89 -9.09
C THR A 153 -7.10 -4.74 -8.94
N LYS A 154 -5.80 -5.02 -8.85
CA LYS A 154 -4.76 -3.96 -8.81
C LYS A 154 -4.61 -3.25 -10.15
N ILE A 155 -4.70 -3.97 -11.28
CA ILE A 155 -4.77 -3.34 -12.62
C ILE A 155 -5.99 -2.43 -12.73
N ALA A 156 -7.16 -2.88 -12.29
CA ALA A 156 -8.36 -2.06 -12.31
C ALA A 156 -8.21 -0.79 -11.44
N ALA A 157 -7.63 -0.90 -10.26
CA ALA A 157 -7.32 0.23 -9.38
C ALA A 157 -6.33 1.22 -10.03
N ASP A 158 -5.28 0.71 -10.71
CA ASP A 158 -4.33 1.53 -11.46
C ASP A 158 -5.03 2.31 -12.59
N GLN A 159 -5.94 1.65 -13.32
CA GLN A 159 -6.69 2.28 -14.40
C GLN A 159 -7.67 3.36 -13.88
N LEU A 160 -8.29 3.14 -12.72
CA LEU A 160 -9.07 4.19 -12.06
C LEU A 160 -8.20 5.38 -11.67
N ALA A 161 -7.04 5.14 -11.05
CA ALA A 161 -6.10 6.19 -10.68
C ALA A 161 -5.65 7.01 -11.92
N TYR A 162 -5.32 6.34 -13.01
CA TYR A 162 -4.97 6.99 -14.28
C TYR A 162 -6.15 7.76 -14.88
N ALA A 163 -7.36 7.21 -14.88
CA ALA A 163 -8.56 7.88 -15.38
C ALA A 163 -8.87 9.16 -14.57
N PHE A 164 -8.73 9.12 -13.25
CA PHE A 164 -8.93 10.31 -12.41
C PHE A 164 -7.86 11.38 -12.66
N TYR A 165 -6.61 10.97 -12.89
CA TYR A 165 -5.56 11.89 -13.31
C TYR A 165 -5.87 12.55 -14.64
N SER A 166 -6.21 11.76 -15.68
CA SER A 166 -6.39 12.28 -17.05
C SER A 166 -7.70 13.04 -17.24
N SER A 167 -8.78 12.67 -16.53
CA SER A 167 -10.11 13.28 -16.72
C SER A 167 -10.40 14.42 -15.76
N PHE A 168 -9.77 14.44 -14.59
CA PHE A 168 -10.08 15.39 -13.52
C PHE A 168 -8.86 16.14 -13.00
N ASP A 169 -7.71 15.98 -13.64
CA ASP A 169 -6.44 16.57 -13.21
C ASP A 169 -6.05 16.21 -11.75
N LEU A 170 -6.58 15.10 -11.22
CA LEU A 170 -6.29 14.68 -9.86
C LEU A 170 -4.81 14.27 -9.75
N PRO A 171 -4.01 14.85 -8.83
CA PRO A 171 -2.57 14.65 -8.79
C PRO A 171 -2.20 13.29 -8.16
N VAL A 172 -2.40 12.22 -8.93
CA VAL A 172 -2.12 10.82 -8.54
C VAL A 172 -0.77 10.38 -9.10
N VAL A 173 0.04 9.76 -8.24
CA VAL A 173 1.24 9.00 -8.62
C VAL A 173 1.02 7.54 -8.25
N THR A 174 1.19 6.63 -9.22
CA THR A 174 1.11 5.18 -8.98
C THR A 174 2.51 4.62 -8.73
N VAL A 175 2.71 3.97 -7.59
CA VAL A 175 3.97 3.29 -7.22
C VAL A 175 3.75 1.79 -7.31
N ARG A 176 4.64 1.09 -8.01
CA ARG A 176 4.57 -0.37 -8.21
C ARG A 176 5.79 -1.06 -7.59
N PRO A 177 5.80 -1.26 -6.26
CA PRO A 177 6.90 -1.96 -5.61
C PRO A 177 6.97 -3.40 -6.08
N PHE A 178 8.19 -3.92 -6.20
CA PHE A 178 8.44 -5.35 -6.37
C PHE A 178 8.30 -6.06 -5.02
N ASN A 179 8.80 -7.30 -4.88
CA ASN A 179 8.57 -8.09 -3.66
C ASN A 179 9.24 -7.43 -2.44
N THR A 180 8.51 -6.62 -1.74
CA THR A 180 8.99 -5.95 -0.54
C THR A 180 9.17 -6.96 0.59
N TYR A 181 10.33 -6.92 1.26
CA TYR A 181 10.63 -7.76 2.42
C TYR A 181 11.18 -6.93 3.59
N GLY A 182 11.11 -7.49 4.79
CA GLY A 182 11.66 -6.86 5.99
C GLY A 182 10.86 -7.12 7.26
N PRO A 183 11.20 -6.44 8.38
CA PRO A 183 10.46 -6.55 9.63
C PRO A 183 8.97 -6.28 9.47
N ARG A 184 8.13 -7.03 10.20
CA ARG A 184 6.66 -6.97 10.15
C ARG A 184 6.03 -7.61 8.91
N GLN A 185 6.82 -8.23 8.03
CA GLN A 185 6.25 -8.98 6.91
C GLN A 185 5.48 -10.20 7.41
N SER A 186 4.42 -10.57 6.68
CA SER A 186 3.61 -11.76 7.00
C SER A 186 4.47 -13.03 7.04
N ALA A 187 4.30 -13.85 8.08
CA ALA A 187 4.98 -15.14 8.23
C ALA A 187 4.74 -16.13 7.08
N ARG A 188 3.73 -15.86 6.22
CA ARG A 188 3.43 -16.66 5.02
C ARG A 188 4.29 -16.27 3.80
N ALA A 189 5.02 -15.16 3.85
CA ALA A 189 5.94 -14.76 2.80
C ALA A 189 7.20 -15.64 2.83
N VAL A 190 7.87 -15.79 1.69
CA VAL A 190 8.99 -16.75 1.51
C VAL A 190 10.13 -16.53 2.49
N ILE A 191 10.60 -15.28 2.66
CA ILE A 191 11.72 -14.97 3.56
C ILE A 191 11.37 -15.25 5.02
N PRO A 192 10.25 -14.75 5.60
CA PRO A 192 9.83 -15.12 6.94
C PRO A 192 9.58 -16.63 7.11
N THR A 193 9.03 -17.30 6.10
CA THR A 193 8.84 -18.75 6.13
C THR A 193 10.17 -19.50 6.29
N ILE A 194 11.21 -19.10 5.57
CA ILE A 194 12.56 -19.67 5.71
C ILE A 194 13.10 -19.40 7.11
N ILE A 195 13.08 -18.14 7.56
CA ILE A 195 13.60 -17.75 8.87
C ILE A 195 12.90 -18.53 9.99
N THR A 196 11.57 -18.64 9.93
CA THR A 196 10.80 -19.34 10.96
C THR A 196 11.15 -20.84 11.00
N GLN A 197 11.30 -21.49 9.84
CA GLN A 197 11.68 -22.90 9.80
C GLN A 197 13.10 -23.14 10.35
N ILE A 198 14.05 -22.25 10.02
CA ILE A 198 15.41 -22.33 10.56
C ILE A 198 15.39 -22.10 12.08
N ALA A 199 14.67 -21.10 12.56
CA ALA A 199 14.56 -20.79 13.99
C ALA A 199 13.90 -21.92 14.80
N ASN A 200 13.05 -22.75 14.15
CA ASN A 200 12.45 -23.95 14.73
C ASN A 200 13.27 -25.23 14.48
N GLU A 201 14.56 -25.07 14.11
CA GLU A 201 15.51 -26.18 13.93
C GLU A 201 15.04 -27.24 12.92
N ALA A 202 14.29 -26.81 11.88
CA ALA A 202 13.83 -27.73 10.85
C ALA A 202 15.02 -28.35 10.10
N ARG A 203 15.04 -29.67 9.99
CA ARG A 203 16.11 -30.41 9.26
C ARG A 203 16.05 -30.19 7.74
N SER A 204 14.90 -29.82 7.23
CA SER A 204 14.70 -29.46 5.82
C SER A 204 13.71 -28.33 5.71
N ILE A 205 13.97 -27.38 4.81
CA ILE A 205 13.11 -26.23 4.57
C ILE A 205 12.08 -26.58 3.50
N LYS A 206 10.80 -26.44 3.84
CA LYS A 206 9.69 -26.65 2.90
C LYS A 206 9.30 -25.34 2.27
N LEU A 207 9.38 -25.24 0.96
CA LEU A 207 9.01 -24.08 0.16
C LEU A 207 8.02 -24.50 -0.93
N GLY A 208 7.36 -23.50 -1.55
CA GLY A 208 6.56 -23.71 -2.75
C GLY A 208 7.43 -23.87 -4.00
N ALA A 209 6.95 -23.37 -5.16
CA ALA A 209 7.70 -23.42 -6.40
C ALA A 209 9.05 -22.67 -6.31
N LEU A 210 10.14 -23.32 -6.70
CA LEU A 210 11.50 -22.75 -6.64
C LEU A 210 11.95 -22.12 -7.97
N ALA A 211 11.25 -22.40 -9.06
CA ALA A 211 11.62 -21.92 -10.40
C ALA A 211 11.38 -20.40 -10.63
N PRO A 212 10.33 -19.77 -10.05
CA PRO A 212 10.11 -18.34 -10.28
C PRO A 212 11.21 -17.47 -9.70
N THR A 213 11.78 -16.60 -10.53
CA THR A 213 12.69 -15.53 -10.08
C THR A 213 11.89 -14.35 -9.52
N ARG A 214 12.48 -13.63 -8.55
CA ARG A 214 11.85 -12.47 -7.91
C ARG A 214 12.90 -11.40 -7.66
N ASP A 215 12.49 -10.16 -7.84
CA ASP A 215 13.25 -9.00 -7.39
C ASP A 215 12.77 -8.64 -5.97
N PHE A 216 13.70 -8.56 -5.03
CA PHE A 216 13.40 -8.27 -3.61
C PHE A 216 13.87 -6.87 -3.24
N THR A 217 12.95 -6.04 -2.76
CA THR A 217 13.21 -4.67 -2.30
C THR A 217 13.06 -4.60 -0.78
N PHE A 218 14.05 -4.08 -0.07
CA PHE A 218 13.94 -3.91 1.37
C PHE A 218 12.87 -2.87 1.70
N VAL A 219 12.11 -3.09 2.77
CA VAL A 219 10.95 -2.26 3.09
C VAL A 219 11.28 -0.78 3.30
N GLN A 220 12.47 -0.45 3.82
CA GLN A 220 12.86 0.94 3.98
C GLN A 220 13.04 1.65 2.63
N ASP A 221 13.50 0.94 1.60
CA ASP A 221 13.62 1.50 0.24
C ASP A 221 12.22 1.75 -0.36
N THR A 222 11.29 0.80 -0.19
CA THR A 222 9.88 0.98 -0.61
C THR A 222 9.22 2.18 0.07
N VAL A 223 9.45 2.35 1.38
CA VAL A 223 8.96 3.49 2.15
C VAL A 223 9.62 4.79 1.68
N SER A 224 10.94 4.77 1.43
CA SER A 224 11.70 5.92 0.94
C SER A 224 11.19 6.41 -0.41
N VAL A 225 10.89 5.50 -1.35
CA VAL A 225 10.28 5.84 -2.64
C VAL A 225 8.92 6.51 -2.45
N SER A 226 8.05 5.97 -1.60
CA SER A 226 6.74 6.55 -1.30
C SER A 226 6.86 7.97 -0.72
N TYR A 227 7.81 8.17 0.21
CA TYR A 227 8.13 9.47 0.79
C TYR A 227 8.67 10.45 -0.28
N THR A 228 9.58 10.00 -1.14
CA THR A 228 10.16 10.81 -2.21
C THR A 228 9.07 11.34 -3.14
N HIS A 229 8.14 10.49 -3.58
CA HIS A 229 7.04 10.91 -4.44
C HIS A 229 6.01 11.80 -3.74
N LEU A 230 5.93 11.75 -2.42
CA LEU A 230 5.13 12.70 -1.63
C LEU A 230 5.72 14.12 -1.70
N THR A 231 7.04 14.23 -1.68
CA THR A 231 7.75 15.52 -1.52
C THR A 231 8.23 16.16 -2.83
N LEU A 232 8.40 15.37 -3.89
CA LEU A 232 8.81 15.89 -5.19
C LEU A 232 7.67 16.67 -5.89
N PRO A 233 7.98 17.77 -6.60
CA PRO A 233 7.00 18.43 -7.46
C PRO A 233 6.54 17.47 -8.56
N THR A 234 5.22 17.36 -8.77
CA THR A 234 4.68 16.58 -9.90
C THR A 234 4.93 17.40 -11.16
N LYS A 235 5.95 17.04 -11.93
CA LYS A 235 6.02 17.52 -13.31
C LYS A 235 4.95 16.77 -14.11
N ARG A 236 4.02 17.51 -14.74
CA ARG A 236 3.24 16.95 -15.84
C ARG A 236 4.25 16.48 -16.89
N ILE A 237 4.40 15.18 -17.07
CA ILE A 237 5.01 14.63 -18.27
C ILE A 237 3.86 14.54 -19.27
N VAL A 238 3.86 15.47 -20.20
CA VAL A 238 2.97 15.47 -21.36
C VAL A 238 3.47 14.42 -22.33
#